data_e2df09a0f985086d4e6bcc461313c2b7
#
_entry.id   e2df09a0f985086d4e6bcc461313c2b7
#
_cell.length_a   1.000
_cell.length_b   1.000
_cell.length_c   1.000
_cell.angle_alpha   90.00
_cell.angle_beta   90.00
_cell.angle_gamma   90.00
#
_symmetry.space_group_name_H-M   'P 1'
#
loop_
_entity.id
_entity.type
_entity.pdbx_description
1 polymer ?
#
loop_
_entity_poly.entity_id
_entity_poly.type
_entity_poly.pdbx_seq_one_letter_code
_entity_poly.pdbx_strand_id
1 'polypeptide(L)'
;MKRKEFYALGIMSGTSLDGLDFSLIRSDGLNYVKIIKSEYYKFSLKIREELSNLIKFSDLNKAIGACDIFKKTNNNFSNYVNKKIQSFFLSLIHISEPT
;
A
#
# COMPACT_ATOMS: atom_id res chain seq x y z
N MET A 1 20.62 2.73 29.32
CA MET A 1 19.20 2.48 29.06
C MET A 1 19.00 2.11 27.60
N LYS A 2 18.41 0.95 27.35
CA LYS A 2 18.20 0.50 25.98
C LYS A 2 17.05 1.28 25.35
N ARG A 3 17.28 1.82 24.16
CA ARG A 3 16.22 2.44 23.39
C ARG A 3 15.24 1.37 22.93
N LYS A 4 13.97 1.67 23.05
CA LYS A 4 12.94 0.82 22.51
C LYS A 4 12.76 1.17 21.04
N GLU A 5 12.94 0.19 20.18
CA GLU A 5 12.81 0.38 18.74
C GLU A 5 11.59 -0.34 18.20
N PHE A 6 11.00 0.24 17.18
CA PHE A 6 9.79 -0.27 16.54
C PHE A 6 10.02 -0.38 15.05
N TYR A 7 9.38 -1.36 14.45
CA TYR A 7 9.27 -1.43 12.99
C TYR A 7 7.92 -0.87 12.58
N ALA A 8 7.92 -0.08 11.52
CA ALA A 8 6.70 0.46 10.97
C ALA A 8 6.71 0.33 9.46
N LEU A 9 5.60 -0.11 8.90
CA LEU A 9 5.42 -0.20 7.47
C LEU A 9 4.53 0.93 7.00
N GLY A 10 5.07 1.80 6.15
CA GLY A 10 4.32 2.84 5.51
C GLY A 10 3.92 2.42 4.11
N ILE A 11 2.68 2.66 3.76
CA ILE A 11 2.16 2.38 2.42
C ILE A 11 1.53 3.67 1.91
N MET A 12 1.96 4.13 0.74
CA MET A 12 1.47 5.38 0.19
C MET A 12 1.11 5.21 -1.29
N SER A 13 -0.02 5.76 -1.68
CA SER A 13 -0.40 5.89 -3.07
C SER A 13 -0.26 7.34 -3.48
N GLY A 14 0.42 7.59 -4.60
CA GLY A 14 0.55 8.93 -5.13
C GLY A 14 -0.75 9.41 -5.80
N THR A 15 -0.79 10.70 -6.11
CA THR A 15 -1.95 11.31 -6.76
C THR A 15 -2.16 10.81 -8.19
N SER A 16 -1.12 10.26 -8.80
CA SER A 16 -1.21 9.72 -10.16
C SER A 16 -1.92 8.37 -10.24
N LEU A 17 -2.16 7.72 -9.10
CA LEU A 17 -2.80 6.40 -9.03
C LEU A 17 -2.08 5.34 -9.86
N ASP A 18 -0.76 5.39 -9.88
CA ASP A 18 0.06 4.46 -10.67
C ASP A 18 0.49 3.23 -9.89
N GLY A 19 0.61 3.34 -8.58
CA GLY A 19 1.09 2.24 -7.76
C GLY A 19 1.18 2.59 -6.30
N LEU A 20 1.78 1.70 -5.53
CA LEU A 20 1.98 1.84 -4.10
C LEU A 20 3.46 1.87 -3.75
N ASP A 21 3.82 2.82 -2.91
CA ASP A 21 5.16 2.87 -2.30
C ASP A 21 5.08 2.22 -0.92
N PHE A 22 5.92 1.22 -0.71
CA PHE A 22 6.08 0.56 0.58
C PHE A 22 7.41 0.97 1.18
N SER A 23 7.41 1.33 2.44
CA SER A 23 8.65 1.65 3.15
C SER A 23 8.62 1.05 4.54
N LEU A 24 9.56 0.16 4.82
CA LEU A 24 9.73 -0.38 6.16
C LEU A 24 10.83 0.39 6.85
N ILE A 25 10.52 0.94 8.01
CA ILE A 25 11.47 1.69 8.81
C ILE A 25 11.64 1.05 10.18
N ARG A 26 12.77 1.35 10.79
CA ARG A 26 13.02 1.09 12.20
C ARG A 26 13.24 2.42 12.90
N SER A 27 12.58 2.63 14.02
CA SER A 27 12.60 3.92 14.69
C SER A 27 12.44 3.75 16.19
N ASP A 28 12.97 4.69 16.97
CA ASP A 28 12.68 4.78 18.39
C ASP A 28 11.50 5.71 18.70
N GLY A 29 10.91 6.28 17.65
CA GLY A 29 9.77 7.18 17.80
C GLY A 29 10.13 8.60 18.24
N LEU A 30 11.40 8.91 18.38
CA LEU A 30 11.86 10.21 18.86
C LEU A 30 12.76 10.92 17.84
N ASN A 31 13.98 10.45 17.69
CA ASN A 31 14.94 11.12 16.82
C ASN A 31 15.74 10.19 15.93
N TYR A 32 15.40 8.91 15.93
CA TYR A 32 16.10 7.92 15.12
C TYR A 32 15.13 7.27 14.13
N VAL A 33 15.48 7.29 12.86
CA VAL A 33 14.73 6.61 11.81
C VAL A 33 15.72 6.00 10.83
N LYS A 34 15.56 4.71 10.55
CA LYS A 34 16.35 4.03 9.53
C LYS A 34 15.42 3.34 8.56
N ILE A 35 15.63 3.58 7.28
CA ILE A 35 14.89 2.88 6.23
C ILE A 35 15.52 1.51 6.03
N ILE A 36 14.74 0.46 6.30
CA ILE A 36 15.20 -0.91 6.15
C ILE A 36 15.05 -1.36 4.71
N LYS A 37 13.89 -1.06 4.11
CA LYS A 37 13.61 -1.45 2.74
C LYS A 37 12.52 -0.56 2.18
N SER A 38 12.65 -0.19 0.91
CA SER A 38 11.60 0.49 0.15
C SER A 38 11.33 -0.27 -1.13
N GLU A 39 10.08 -0.34 -1.52
CA GLU A 39 9.65 -1.05 -2.72
C GLU A 39 8.48 -0.32 -3.36
N TYR A 40 8.44 -0.27 -4.68
CA TYR A 40 7.34 0.31 -5.43
C TYR A 40 6.63 -0.79 -6.20
N TYR A 41 5.31 -0.87 -6.04
CA TYR A 41 4.48 -1.82 -6.76
C TYR A 41 3.54 -1.09 -7.69
N LYS A 42 3.75 -1.27 -8.99
CA LYS A 42 2.92 -0.64 -10.00
C LYS A 42 1.56 -1.33 -10.08
N PHE A 43 0.50 -0.55 -10.14
CA PHE A 43 -0.83 -1.10 -10.30
C PHE A 43 -1.00 -1.78 -11.67
N SER A 44 -1.79 -2.85 -11.70
CA SER A 44 -2.23 -3.45 -12.95
C SER A 44 -3.21 -2.51 -13.66
N LEU A 45 -3.39 -2.70 -14.95
CA LEU A 45 -4.38 -1.92 -15.70
C LEU A 45 -5.77 -2.04 -15.11
N LYS A 46 -6.13 -3.23 -14.66
CA LYS A 46 -7.45 -3.47 -14.06
C LYS A 46 -7.65 -2.61 -12.81
N ILE A 47 -6.67 -2.58 -11.92
CA ILE A 47 -6.75 -1.78 -10.69
C ILE A 47 -6.83 -0.28 -11.03
N ARG A 48 -6.02 0.17 -11.97
CA ARG A 48 -6.02 1.57 -12.39
C ARG A 48 -7.36 2.00 -12.96
N GLU A 49 -7.96 1.14 -13.79
CA GLU A 49 -9.27 1.43 -14.37
C GLU A 49 -10.35 1.49 -13.31
N GLU A 50 -10.34 0.56 -12.36
CA GLU A 50 -11.32 0.54 -11.28
C GLU A 50 -11.23 1.80 -10.42
N LEU A 51 -10.01 2.23 -10.08
CA LEU A 51 -9.83 3.44 -9.29
C LEU A 51 -10.23 4.69 -10.07
N SER A 52 -9.91 4.76 -11.36
CA SER A 52 -10.29 5.88 -12.20
C SER A 52 -11.82 5.98 -12.32
N ASN A 53 -12.49 4.85 -12.49
CA ASN A 53 -13.95 4.84 -12.56
C ASN A 53 -14.57 5.31 -11.25
N LEU A 54 -14.00 4.91 -10.13
CA LEU A 54 -14.50 5.32 -8.82
C LEU A 54 -14.43 6.86 -8.67
N ILE A 55 -13.33 7.46 -9.10
CA ILE A 55 -13.18 8.92 -9.06
C ILE A 55 -14.23 9.60 -9.92
N LYS A 56 -14.48 9.08 -11.13
CA LYS A 56 -15.51 9.63 -12.01
C LYS A 56 -16.89 9.57 -11.37
N PHE A 57 -17.21 8.46 -10.70
CA PHE A 57 -18.49 8.32 -10.03
C PHE A 57 -18.65 9.30 -8.86
N SER A 58 -17.59 9.56 -8.13
CA SER A 58 -17.66 10.51 -7.03
C SER A 58 -17.95 11.93 -7.52
N ASP A 59 -17.41 12.32 -8.67
CA ASP A 59 -17.63 13.62 -9.27
C ASP A 59 -19.08 13.79 -9.74
N LEU A 60 -19.70 12.72 -10.19
CA LEU A 60 -21.06 12.76 -10.70
C LEU A 60 -22.12 12.71 -9.60
N ASN A 61 -21.72 12.48 -8.38
CA ASN A 61 -22.59 12.43 -7.20
C ASN A 61 -23.80 11.51 -7.39
N LYS A 62 -23.60 10.40 -8.08
CA LYS A 62 -24.67 9.44 -8.36
C LYS A 62 -24.68 8.36 -7.29
N ALA A 63 -25.58 8.53 -6.34
CA ALA A 63 -25.61 7.68 -5.15
C ALA A 63 -26.05 6.24 -5.42
N ILE A 64 -26.87 6.00 -6.45
CA ILE A 64 -27.58 4.73 -6.56
C ILE A 64 -26.70 3.58 -7.06
N GLY A 65 -25.81 3.80 -8.01
CA GLY A 65 -24.89 2.76 -8.48
C GLY A 65 -23.52 2.80 -7.82
N ALA A 66 -23.21 3.90 -7.16
CA ALA A 66 -21.88 4.15 -6.63
C ALA A 66 -21.52 3.22 -5.47
N CYS A 67 -22.51 2.81 -4.69
CA CYS A 67 -22.28 2.00 -3.50
C CYS A 67 -21.74 0.60 -3.83
N ASP A 68 -22.34 -0.05 -4.83
CA ASP A 68 -21.92 -1.40 -5.26
C ASP A 68 -20.56 -1.36 -5.94
N ILE A 69 -20.34 -0.35 -6.78
CA ILE A 69 -19.05 -0.15 -7.44
C ILE A 69 -17.97 0.12 -6.40
N PHE A 70 -18.27 0.95 -5.41
CA PHE A 70 -17.33 1.26 -4.34
C PHE A 70 -16.95 0.00 -3.56
N LYS A 71 -17.92 -0.83 -3.18
CA LYS A 71 -17.66 -2.05 -2.45
C LYS A 71 -16.79 -3.02 -3.24
N LYS A 72 -17.10 -3.21 -4.52
CA LYS A 72 -16.33 -4.09 -5.37
C LYS A 72 -14.90 -3.61 -5.55
N THR A 73 -14.73 -2.32 -5.83
CA THR A 73 -13.41 -1.73 -6.01
C THR A 73 -12.62 -1.79 -4.70
N ASN A 74 -13.27 -1.51 -3.58
CA ASN A 74 -12.61 -1.57 -2.28
C ASN A 74 -12.13 -2.98 -1.96
N ASN A 75 -12.95 -4.01 -2.23
CA ASN A 75 -12.55 -5.38 -2.00
C ASN A 75 -11.39 -5.80 -2.90
N ASN A 76 -11.43 -5.45 -4.17
CA ASN A 76 -10.37 -5.77 -5.11
C ASN A 76 -9.08 -5.07 -4.74
N PHE A 77 -9.16 -3.80 -4.35
CA PHE A 77 -8.00 -3.02 -3.94
C PHE A 77 -7.40 -3.56 -2.65
N SER A 78 -8.24 -3.90 -1.67
CA SER A 78 -7.77 -4.47 -0.41
C SER A 78 -7.06 -5.80 -0.63
N ASN A 79 -7.59 -6.66 -1.49
CA ASN A 79 -6.94 -7.92 -1.82
C ASN A 79 -5.61 -7.70 -2.51
N TYR A 80 -5.53 -6.72 -3.40
CA TYR A 80 -4.28 -6.36 -4.06
C TYR A 80 -3.23 -5.90 -3.06
N VAL A 81 -3.61 -5.00 -2.15
CA VAL A 81 -2.70 -4.49 -1.12
C VAL A 81 -2.22 -5.62 -0.22
N ASN A 82 -3.11 -6.50 0.20
CA ASN A 82 -2.75 -7.64 1.06
C ASN A 82 -1.74 -8.56 0.37
N LYS A 83 -1.92 -8.84 -0.92
CA LYS A 83 -0.97 -9.64 -1.68
C LYS A 83 0.39 -8.97 -1.75
N LYS A 84 0.42 -7.66 -1.94
CA LYS A 84 1.69 -6.93 -2.00
C LYS A 84 2.38 -6.86 -0.65
N ILE A 85 1.62 -6.75 0.42
CA ILE A 85 2.18 -6.81 1.78
C ILE A 85 2.87 -8.16 1.98
N GLN A 86 2.23 -9.26 1.60
CA GLN A 86 2.81 -10.59 1.70
C GLN A 86 4.08 -10.70 0.86
N SER A 87 4.05 -10.21 -0.38
CA SER A 87 5.21 -10.23 -1.26
C SER A 87 6.37 -9.44 -0.67
N PHE A 88 6.07 -8.28 -0.08
CA PHE A 88 7.08 -7.43 0.55
C PHE A 88 7.77 -8.16 1.71
N PHE A 89 7.00 -8.78 2.60
CA PHE A 89 7.57 -9.49 3.73
C PHE A 89 8.35 -10.72 3.30
N LEU A 90 7.88 -11.44 2.27
CA LEU A 90 8.64 -12.55 1.72
C LEU A 90 10.00 -12.10 1.18
N SER A 91 10.05 -10.95 0.54
CA SER A 91 11.33 -10.42 0.05
C SER A 91 12.27 -10.04 1.19
N LEU A 92 11.74 -9.62 2.32
CA LEU A 92 12.56 -9.34 3.51
C LEU A 92 13.17 -10.61 4.08
N ILE A 93 12.42 -11.70 4.08
CA ILE A 93 12.93 -12.99 4.56
C ILE A 93 14.13 -13.43 3.72
N HIS A 94 14.06 -13.26 2.41
CA HIS A 94 15.19 -13.57 1.53
C HIS A 94 16.42 -12.71 1.82
N ILE A 95 16.21 -11.44 2.16
CA ILE A 95 17.33 -10.55 2.48
C ILE A 95 17.96 -10.88 3.81
N SER A 96 17.14 -11.24 4.79
CA SER A 96 17.60 -11.49 6.16
C SER A 96 18.11 -12.91 6.38
N GLU A 97 17.91 -13.80 5.43
CA GLU A 97 18.37 -15.19 5.56
C GLU A 97 19.89 -15.26 5.46
N PRO A 98 20.57 -15.81 6.46
CA PRO A 98 22.01 -16.03 6.35
C PRO A 98 22.26 -17.14 5.35
N THR A 99 22.96 -16.82 4.32
CA THR A 99 23.36 -17.84 3.34
C THR A 99 24.55 -18.64 3.82
#